data_889154b721397aaa2070efd8cc64e6d3
#
_entry.id   889154b721397aaa2070efd8cc64e6d3
#
_cell.length_a   1.000
_cell.length_b   1.000
_cell.length_c   1.000
_cell.angle_alpha   90.00
_cell.angle_beta   90.00
_cell.angle_gamma   90.00
#
_symmetry.space_group_name_H-M   'P 1'
#
loop_
_entity.id
_entity.type
_entity.pdbx_description
1 polymer ?
#
loop_
_entity_poly.entity_id
_entity_poly.type
_entity_poly.pdbx_seq_one_letter_code
_entity_poly.pdbx_strand_id
1 'polypeptide(L)'
;MATKGIKTTVGAVTELSKLLAELVTRPMKRNNLESIVAWQDKIEKNMNKKLEEFGLNKKMQEVFESMDSKYADLNKLLLKKKPSKADADKLTELAERKRKETEAMQKVIMTAFNDEEVEVPTFRFEYDELQPAGANLILMKSNLVEFK
;
A
#
# COMPACT_ATOMS: atom_id res chain seq x y z
N MET A 1 -8.23 14.86 26.51
CA MET A 1 -6.78 14.66 26.34
C MET A 1 -6.47 14.23 24.94
N ALA A 2 -5.56 14.97 24.30
CA ALA A 2 -5.07 14.54 23.00
C ALA A 2 -4.29 13.23 23.15
N THR A 3 -4.65 12.22 22.38
CA THR A 3 -3.89 10.97 22.29
C THR A 3 -2.53 11.31 21.70
N LYS A 4 -1.46 10.92 22.37
CA LYS A 4 -0.11 11.08 21.82
C LYS A 4 0.02 10.25 20.57
N GLY A 5 0.47 10.87 19.47
CA GLY A 5 0.81 10.16 18.27
C GLY A 5 2.03 9.27 18.49
N ILE A 6 2.04 8.14 17.83
CA ILE A 6 3.19 7.23 17.81
C ILE A 6 3.84 7.32 16.43
N LYS A 7 5.16 7.44 16.41
CA LYS A 7 5.94 7.41 15.19
C LYS A 7 6.12 5.96 14.75
N THR A 8 5.76 5.70 13.51
CA THR A 8 5.89 4.38 12.89
C THR A 8 6.17 4.55 11.41
N THR A 9 6.12 3.49 10.64
CA THR A 9 6.30 3.54 9.19
C THR A 9 4.97 3.41 8.47
N VAL A 10 4.90 3.94 7.25
CA VAL A 10 3.74 3.79 6.38
C VAL A 10 3.40 2.30 6.18
N GLY A 11 4.42 1.46 5.98
CA GLY A 11 4.25 0.02 5.82
C GLY A 11 3.57 -0.64 7.01
N ALA A 12 3.98 -0.29 8.23
CA ALA A 12 3.38 -0.83 9.45
C ALA A 12 1.91 -0.44 9.59
N VAL A 13 1.58 0.81 9.28
CA VAL A 13 0.19 1.30 9.30
C VAL A 13 -0.65 0.57 8.25
N THR A 14 -0.11 0.37 7.06
CA THR A 14 -0.80 -0.33 5.97
C THR A 14 -1.10 -1.78 6.33
N GLU A 15 -0.15 -2.49 6.91
CA GLU A 15 -0.34 -3.87 7.36
C GLU A 15 -1.39 -3.96 8.45
N LEU A 16 -1.35 -3.07 9.43
CA LEU A 16 -2.35 -3.03 10.49
C LEU A 16 -3.73 -2.71 9.93
N SER A 17 -3.84 -1.77 9.00
CA SER A 17 -5.10 -1.43 8.35
C SER A 17 -5.71 -2.61 7.60
N LYS A 18 -4.88 -3.40 6.92
CA LYS A 18 -5.34 -4.61 6.22
C LYS A 18 -5.87 -5.65 7.20
N LEU A 19 -5.15 -5.86 8.31
CA LEU A 19 -5.58 -6.78 9.35
C LEU A 19 -6.91 -6.35 9.95
N LEU A 20 -7.06 -5.07 10.26
CA LEU A 20 -8.29 -4.54 10.84
C LEU A 20 -9.46 -4.62 9.85
N ALA A 21 -9.23 -4.38 8.57
CA ALA A 21 -10.25 -4.53 7.54
C ALA A 21 -10.75 -5.98 7.45
N GLU A 22 -9.88 -6.95 7.63
CA GLU A 22 -10.25 -8.36 7.70
C GLU A 22 -11.04 -8.67 8.99
N LEU A 23 -10.59 -8.15 10.13
CA LEU A 23 -11.23 -8.39 11.42
C LEU A 23 -12.64 -7.84 11.50
N VAL A 24 -12.93 -6.68 10.89
CA VAL A 24 -14.27 -6.09 10.92
C VAL A 24 -15.34 -6.90 10.19
N THR A 25 -14.93 -7.88 9.39
CA THR A 25 -15.86 -8.81 8.75
C THR A 25 -16.34 -9.91 9.70
N ARG A 26 -15.74 -10.01 10.88
CA ARG A 26 -16.05 -11.04 11.89
C ARG A 26 -16.84 -10.44 13.04
N PRO A 27 -17.63 -11.26 13.75
CA PRO A 27 -18.29 -10.79 14.98
C PRO A 27 -17.28 -10.26 15.99
N MET A 28 -17.56 -9.09 16.55
CA MET A 28 -16.71 -8.48 17.59
C MET A 28 -17.54 -7.57 18.48
N LYS A 29 -16.99 -7.19 19.60
CA LYS A 29 -17.61 -6.21 20.49
C LYS A 29 -17.80 -4.89 19.77
N ARG A 30 -18.94 -4.25 20.01
CA ARG A 30 -19.27 -2.96 19.40
C ARG A 30 -18.20 -1.91 19.66
N ASN A 31 -17.67 -1.85 20.89
CA ASN A 31 -16.63 -0.88 21.23
C ASN A 31 -15.36 -1.06 20.41
N ASN A 32 -14.99 -2.31 20.12
CA ASN A 32 -13.85 -2.60 19.28
C ASN A 32 -14.09 -2.14 17.84
N LEU A 33 -15.28 -2.41 17.31
CA LEU A 33 -15.64 -1.98 15.96
C LEU A 33 -15.60 -0.46 15.83
N GLU A 34 -16.19 0.25 16.80
CA GLU A 34 -16.20 1.72 16.82
C GLU A 34 -14.77 2.28 16.91
N SER A 35 -13.92 1.67 17.74
CA SER A 35 -12.51 2.07 17.88
C SER A 35 -11.75 1.89 16.58
N ILE A 36 -11.94 0.77 15.88
CA ILE A 36 -11.30 0.50 14.60
C ILE A 36 -11.73 1.51 13.54
N VAL A 37 -13.03 1.74 13.41
CA VAL A 37 -13.57 2.67 12.41
C VAL A 37 -13.08 4.09 12.67
N ALA A 38 -13.10 4.55 13.91
CA ALA A 38 -12.62 5.88 14.28
C ALA A 38 -11.11 6.03 13.99
N TRP A 39 -10.33 5.01 14.30
CA TRP A 39 -8.90 5.01 14.00
C TRP A 39 -8.63 5.05 12.50
N GLN A 40 -9.33 4.24 11.72
CA GLN A 40 -9.19 4.20 10.26
C GLN A 40 -9.51 5.56 9.63
N ASP A 41 -10.55 6.25 10.11
CA ASP A 41 -10.89 7.59 9.62
C ASP A 41 -9.77 8.60 9.87
N LYS A 42 -9.18 8.57 11.05
CA LYS A 42 -8.05 9.45 11.40
C LYS A 42 -6.81 9.13 10.57
N ILE A 43 -6.53 7.84 10.40
CA ILE A 43 -5.37 7.36 9.63
C ILE A 43 -5.49 7.73 8.16
N GLU A 44 -6.67 7.63 7.59
CA GLU A 44 -6.90 7.99 6.19
C GLU A 44 -6.40 9.40 5.87
N LYS A 45 -6.71 10.36 6.72
CA LYS A 45 -6.26 11.75 6.56
C LYS A 45 -4.74 11.86 6.64
N ASN A 46 -4.13 11.21 7.63
CA ASN A 46 -2.68 11.22 7.81
C ASN A 46 -1.95 10.54 6.64
N MET A 47 -2.48 9.42 6.16
CA MET A 47 -1.90 8.69 5.04
C MET A 47 -2.03 9.47 3.74
N ASN A 48 -3.17 10.11 3.49
CA ASN A 48 -3.36 10.94 2.30
C ASN A 48 -2.39 12.12 2.28
N LYS A 49 -2.20 12.77 3.42
CA LYS A 49 -1.22 13.84 3.57
C LYS A 49 0.20 13.35 3.29
N LYS A 50 0.57 12.20 3.85
CA LYS A 50 1.89 11.60 3.63
C LYS A 50 2.10 11.21 2.18
N LEU A 51 1.08 10.68 1.52
CA LEU A 51 1.10 10.32 0.11
C LEU A 51 1.38 11.54 -0.77
N GLU A 52 0.74 12.67 -0.47
CA GLU A 52 0.98 13.93 -1.17
C GLU A 52 2.39 14.48 -0.92
N GLU A 53 2.85 14.47 0.33
CA GLU A 53 4.19 14.92 0.70
C GLU A 53 5.29 14.11 0.04
N PHE A 54 5.11 12.79 -0.05
CA PHE A 54 6.04 11.90 -0.72
C PHE A 54 5.97 12.05 -2.24
N GLY A 55 4.81 12.46 -2.77
CA GLY A 55 4.59 12.58 -4.22
C GLY A 55 4.50 11.24 -4.92
N LEU A 56 3.86 10.24 -4.29
CA LEU A 56 3.78 8.88 -4.80
C LEU A 56 3.20 8.82 -6.21
N ASN A 57 2.07 9.49 -6.44
CA ASN A 57 1.40 9.48 -7.72
C ASN A 57 2.27 10.10 -8.82
N LYS A 58 2.95 11.20 -8.50
CA LYS A 58 3.87 11.86 -9.44
C LYS A 58 5.06 10.96 -9.79
N LYS A 59 5.65 10.30 -8.80
CA LYS A 59 6.76 9.37 -9.01
C LYS A 59 6.36 8.18 -9.86
N MET A 60 5.17 7.63 -9.63
CA MET A 60 4.64 6.53 -10.44
C MET A 60 4.38 6.99 -11.88
N GLN A 61 3.83 8.19 -12.08
CA GLN A 61 3.62 8.75 -13.40
C GLN A 61 4.95 8.94 -14.15
N GLU A 62 5.98 9.43 -13.47
CA GLU A 62 7.32 9.59 -14.04
C GLU A 62 7.91 8.25 -14.49
N VAL A 63 7.65 7.17 -13.75
CA VAL A 63 8.05 5.81 -14.15
C VAL A 63 7.39 5.42 -15.46
N PHE A 64 6.07 5.60 -15.59
CA PHE A 64 5.34 5.26 -16.81
C PHE A 64 5.84 6.07 -18.00
N GLU A 65 6.03 7.38 -17.84
CA GLU A 65 6.54 8.26 -18.89
C GLU A 65 7.96 7.86 -19.32
N SER A 66 8.83 7.56 -18.37
CA SER A 66 10.18 7.09 -18.62
C SER A 66 10.19 5.77 -19.37
N MET A 67 9.34 4.82 -18.99
CA MET A 67 9.24 3.54 -19.68
C MET A 67 8.66 3.68 -21.07
N ASP A 68 7.66 4.53 -21.26
CA ASP A 68 7.09 4.80 -22.58
C ASP A 68 8.15 5.40 -23.53
N SER A 69 9.01 6.29 -23.04
CA SER A 69 10.11 6.85 -23.81
C SER A 69 11.17 5.80 -24.12
N LYS A 70 11.56 5.00 -23.13
CA LYS A 70 12.59 3.96 -23.31
C LYS A 70 12.15 2.87 -24.27
N TYR A 71 10.87 2.53 -24.27
CA TYR A 71 10.29 1.48 -25.11
C TYR A 71 9.42 2.06 -26.22
N ALA A 72 9.83 3.20 -26.81
CA ALA A 72 9.11 3.82 -27.93
C ALA A 72 8.96 2.87 -29.12
N ASP A 73 9.93 1.99 -29.37
CA ASP A 73 9.88 0.99 -30.43
C ASP A 73 8.72 0.00 -30.24
N LEU A 74 8.34 -0.29 -29.00
CA LEU A 74 7.17 -1.13 -28.72
C LEU A 74 5.89 -0.51 -29.29
N ASN A 75 5.71 0.79 -29.09
CA ASN A 75 4.55 1.51 -29.62
C ASN A 75 4.54 1.50 -31.14
N LYS A 76 5.70 1.64 -31.79
CA LYS A 76 5.82 1.55 -33.26
C LYS A 76 5.41 0.19 -33.78
N LEU A 77 5.80 -0.88 -33.08
CA LEU A 77 5.41 -2.25 -33.45
C LEU A 77 3.91 -2.50 -33.30
N LEU A 78 3.32 -1.94 -32.23
CA LEU A 78 1.87 -2.03 -31.98
C LEU A 78 1.04 -1.34 -33.08
N LEU A 79 1.58 -0.30 -33.70
CA LEU A 79 0.91 0.45 -34.77
C LEU A 79 1.06 -0.17 -36.14
N LYS A 80 1.91 -1.18 -36.33
CA LYS A 80 2.07 -1.86 -37.60
C LYS A 80 0.80 -2.62 -38.01
N LYS A 81 0.36 -2.41 -39.23
CA LYS A 81 -0.84 -3.06 -39.78
C LYS A 81 -0.62 -4.54 -40.13
N LYS A 82 0.60 -4.90 -40.53
CA LYS A 82 0.98 -6.27 -40.92
C LYS A 82 2.31 -6.64 -40.26
N PRO A 83 2.33 -6.99 -38.99
CA PRO A 83 3.58 -7.39 -38.35
C PRO A 83 4.05 -8.75 -38.88
N SER A 84 5.36 -8.87 -39.07
CA SER A 84 5.99 -10.15 -39.39
C SER A 84 6.10 -11.01 -38.13
N LYS A 85 6.45 -12.29 -38.31
CA LYS A 85 6.69 -13.17 -37.14
C LYS A 85 7.83 -12.63 -36.27
N ALA A 86 8.89 -12.11 -36.90
CA ALA A 86 9.98 -11.48 -36.15
C ALA A 86 9.52 -10.24 -35.37
N ASP A 87 8.62 -9.45 -35.96
CA ASP A 87 8.01 -8.29 -35.25
C ASP A 87 7.18 -8.73 -34.07
N ALA A 88 6.40 -9.82 -34.19
CA ALA A 88 5.60 -10.37 -33.10
C ALA A 88 6.48 -10.88 -31.96
N ASP A 89 7.57 -11.58 -32.26
CA ASP A 89 8.52 -12.08 -31.27
C ASP A 89 9.21 -10.92 -30.55
N LYS A 90 9.61 -9.89 -31.29
CA LYS A 90 10.23 -8.69 -30.72
C LYS A 90 9.26 -7.92 -29.85
N LEU A 91 7.99 -7.82 -30.26
CA LEU A 91 6.92 -7.19 -29.48
C LEU A 91 6.75 -7.88 -28.13
N THR A 92 6.67 -9.20 -28.12
CA THR A 92 6.55 -10.01 -26.91
C THR A 92 7.74 -9.80 -25.98
N GLU A 93 8.95 -9.82 -26.52
CA GLU A 93 10.18 -9.61 -25.75
C GLU A 93 10.22 -8.20 -25.12
N LEU A 94 9.93 -7.17 -25.92
CA LEU A 94 9.95 -5.79 -25.44
C LEU A 94 8.85 -5.52 -24.41
N ALA A 95 7.66 -6.06 -24.63
CA ALA A 95 6.54 -5.94 -23.67
C ALA A 95 6.90 -6.55 -22.33
N GLU A 96 7.53 -7.72 -22.33
CA GLU A 96 7.96 -8.41 -21.11
C GLU A 96 9.06 -7.64 -20.38
N ARG A 97 10.04 -7.11 -21.10
CA ARG A 97 11.10 -6.25 -20.53
C ARG A 97 10.51 -5.00 -19.90
N LYS A 98 9.62 -4.32 -20.62
CA LYS A 98 8.95 -3.11 -20.12
C LYS A 98 8.21 -3.41 -18.83
N ARG A 99 7.45 -4.51 -18.80
CA ARG A 99 6.69 -4.94 -17.61
C ARG A 99 7.61 -5.16 -16.43
N LYS A 100 8.68 -5.93 -16.60
CA LYS A 100 9.62 -6.24 -15.52
C LYS A 100 10.34 -4.99 -14.99
N GLU A 101 10.80 -4.11 -15.87
CA GLU A 101 11.46 -2.86 -15.46
C GLU A 101 10.48 -1.94 -14.75
N THR A 102 9.26 -1.82 -15.24
CA THR A 102 8.21 -1.01 -14.62
C THR A 102 7.92 -1.51 -13.21
N GLU A 103 7.70 -2.81 -13.06
CA GLU A 103 7.45 -3.42 -11.75
C GLU A 103 8.62 -3.22 -10.78
N ALA A 104 9.86 -3.37 -11.26
CA ALA A 104 11.04 -3.17 -10.43
C ALA A 104 11.14 -1.72 -9.92
N MET A 105 10.90 -0.74 -10.79
CA MET A 105 10.91 0.67 -10.40
C MET A 105 9.78 1.03 -9.46
N GLN A 106 8.58 0.51 -9.70
CA GLN A 106 7.43 0.69 -8.81
C GLN A 106 7.71 0.09 -7.43
N LYS A 107 8.33 -1.08 -7.39
CA LYS A 107 8.69 -1.75 -6.14
C LYS A 107 9.67 -0.91 -5.32
N VAL A 108 10.69 -0.32 -5.97
CA VAL A 108 11.65 0.57 -5.30
C VAL A 108 10.93 1.77 -4.68
N ILE A 109 10.04 2.40 -5.43
CA ILE A 109 9.27 3.57 -4.97
C ILE A 109 8.35 3.17 -3.81
N MET A 110 7.64 2.05 -3.93
CA MET A 110 6.74 1.57 -2.87
C MET A 110 7.51 1.20 -1.60
N THR A 111 8.68 0.58 -1.73
CA THR A 111 9.53 0.26 -0.58
C THR A 111 9.97 1.53 0.13
N ALA A 112 10.39 2.54 -0.62
CA ALA A 112 10.77 3.83 -0.06
C ALA A 112 9.58 4.52 0.64
N PHE A 113 8.39 4.46 0.04
CA PHE A 113 7.17 5.00 0.66
C PHE A 113 6.80 4.27 1.94
N ASN A 114 6.87 2.95 1.94
CA ASN A 114 6.57 2.13 3.12
C ASN A 114 7.56 2.38 4.27
N ASP A 115 8.79 2.78 3.97
CA ASP A 115 9.79 3.12 4.97
C ASP A 115 9.66 4.55 5.51
N GLU A 116 8.80 5.37 4.88
CA GLU A 116 8.57 6.73 5.36
C GLU A 116 7.95 6.73 6.75
N GLU A 117 8.45 7.63 7.59
CA GLU A 117 7.95 7.79 8.95
C GLU A 117 6.62 8.54 8.94
N VAL A 118 5.70 8.08 9.74
CA VAL A 118 4.39 8.70 9.91
C VAL A 118 4.01 8.67 11.38
N GLU A 119 3.39 9.74 11.86
CA GLU A 119 2.86 9.81 13.21
C GLU A 119 1.36 9.55 13.17
N VAL A 120 0.90 8.58 13.95
CA VAL A 120 -0.49 8.14 13.97
C VAL A 120 -0.99 7.98 15.40
N PRO A 121 -2.27 8.21 15.67
CA PRO A 121 -2.84 7.98 17.00
C PRO A 121 -2.94 6.48 17.28
N THR A 122 -2.92 6.14 18.57
CA THR A 122 -3.23 4.78 19.02
C THR A 122 -4.73 4.62 19.20
N PHE A 123 -5.20 3.39 19.25
CA PHE A 123 -6.57 3.08 19.62
C PHE A 123 -6.63 1.95 20.64
N ARG A 124 -7.72 1.88 21.38
CA ARG A 124 -7.97 0.83 22.35
C ARG A 124 -8.74 -0.33 21.75
N PHE A 125 -8.31 -1.52 22.09
CA PHE A 125 -8.94 -2.75 21.68
C PHE A 125 -9.20 -3.61 22.91
N GLU A 126 -10.46 -3.94 23.19
CA GLU A 126 -10.83 -4.85 24.25
C GLU A 126 -10.67 -6.29 23.80
N TYR A 127 -10.09 -7.13 24.66
CA TYR A 127 -9.93 -8.53 24.33
C TYR A 127 -11.27 -9.16 23.98
N ASP A 128 -11.30 -9.90 22.88
CA ASP A 128 -12.50 -10.56 22.38
C ASP A 128 -12.14 -12.01 22.04
N GLU A 129 -12.79 -12.95 22.73
CA GLU A 129 -12.57 -14.39 22.56
C GLU A 129 -12.94 -14.87 21.15
N LEU A 130 -13.77 -14.13 20.44
CA LEU A 130 -14.13 -14.44 19.06
C LEU A 130 -13.00 -14.15 18.05
N GLN A 131 -11.98 -13.41 18.48
CA GLN A 131 -10.84 -13.07 17.65
C GLN A 131 -9.90 -14.26 17.51
N PRO A 132 -9.35 -14.54 16.32
CA PRO A 132 -8.31 -15.54 16.18
C PRO A 132 -7.09 -15.19 17.02
N ALA A 133 -6.50 -16.14 17.70
CA ALA A 133 -5.33 -15.94 18.56
C ALA A 133 -4.16 -15.29 17.81
N GLY A 134 -3.95 -15.69 16.53
CA GLY A 134 -2.91 -15.11 15.70
C GLY A 134 -3.11 -13.62 15.42
N ALA A 135 -4.36 -13.20 15.18
CA ALA A 135 -4.69 -11.80 14.96
C ALA A 135 -4.44 -10.99 16.23
N ASN A 136 -4.82 -11.52 17.41
CA ASN A 136 -4.54 -10.85 18.69
C ASN A 136 -3.04 -10.67 18.92
N LEU A 137 -2.23 -11.69 18.60
CA LEU A 137 -0.78 -11.59 18.73
C LEU A 137 -0.19 -10.50 17.83
N ILE A 138 -0.65 -10.40 16.59
CA ILE A 138 -0.21 -9.36 15.67
C ILE A 138 -0.59 -7.97 16.19
N LEU A 139 -1.83 -7.82 16.67
CA LEU A 139 -2.29 -6.57 17.26
C LEU A 139 -1.49 -6.20 18.50
N MET A 140 -1.17 -7.17 19.36
CA MET A 140 -0.38 -6.94 20.56
C MET A 140 1.06 -6.49 20.26
N LYS A 141 1.64 -6.98 19.17
CA LYS A 141 2.97 -6.58 18.73
C LYS A 141 2.98 -5.18 18.12
N SER A 142 1.83 -4.68 17.70
CA SER A 142 1.71 -3.35 17.16
C SER A 142 1.74 -2.32 18.29
N ASN A 143 2.59 -1.32 18.16
CA ASN A 143 2.62 -0.20 19.12
C ASN A 143 1.40 0.71 19.00
N LEU A 144 0.55 0.49 17.99
CA LEU A 144 -0.60 1.34 17.70
C LEU A 144 -1.88 0.89 18.42
N VAL A 145 -1.86 -0.29 19.02
CA VAL A 145 -3.04 -0.88 19.68
C VAL A 145 -2.78 -1.03 21.17
N GLU A 146 -3.69 -0.48 21.98
CA GLU A 146 -3.69 -0.65 23.42
C GLU A 146 -4.75 -1.69 23.80
N PHE A 147 -4.35 -2.75 24.49
CA PHE A 147 -5.28 -3.77 24.96
C PHE A 147 -5.75 -3.45 26.38
N LYS A 148 -7.03 -3.71 26.58
CA LYS A 148 -7.67 -3.52 27.87
C LYS A 148 -7.88 -4.84 28.58
#